data_788110363f1672f4e4ec67091f1b07fc
#
_entry.id   788110363f1672f4e4ec67091f1b07fc
#
_cell.length_a   1.000
_cell.length_b   1.000
_cell.length_c   1.000
_cell.angle_alpha   90.00
_cell.angle_beta   90.00
_cell.angle_gamma   90.00
#
_symmetry.space_group_name_H-M   'P 1'
#
loop_
_entity.id
_entity.type
_entity.pdbx_description
1 polymer ?
#
loop_
_entity_poly.entity_id
_entity_poly.type
_entity_poly.pdbx_seq_one_letter_code
_entity_poly.pdbx_strand_id
1 'polypeptide(L)'
;MSINFEKICNNLSFGNIIENAEKINGGITNQMYKIQTTKGKFAVKIINKHRIQKNKNILKNIEFSEQIATIANLNNINSIPAIRFNDKYVQNIDDEYILVYKWCDGKILLTKEIDIEKVKIIANMLARLHKIVPKSNIKSEKYTKIDYNIYYQKLKNTNDYWSRNFIEKFNILNEIYDKVYYNYNKLSDERSYIHKDLNRKNIMWSSSTPYIIDWETAT
;
A
#
# COMPACT_ATOMS: atom_id res chain seq x y z
N MET A 1 -5.51 -25.11 7.32
CA MET A 1 -5.83 -25.61 5.97
C MET A 1 -4.65 -25.28 5.05
N SER A 2 -4.25 -26.21 4.19
CA SER A 2 -3.25 -25.94 3.17
C SER A 2 -3.91 -25.24 1.98
N ILE A 3 -3.24 -24.21 1.44
CA ILE A 3 -3.71 -23.47 0.27
C ILE A 3 -3.66 -24.39 -0.96
N ASN A 4 -4.76 -24.48 -1.69
CA ASN A 4 -4.82 -25.27 -2.91
C ASN A 4 -4.47 -24.40 -4.13
N PHE A 5 -3.19 -24.34 -4.48
CA PHE A 5 -2.69 -23.53 -5.61
C PHE A 5 -3.15 -24.06 -6.97
N GLU A 6 -3.36 -25.37 -7.13
CA GLU A 6 -3.90 -25.95 -8.37
C GLU A 6 -5.31 -25.41 -8.64
N LYS A 7 -6.16 -25.37 -7.61
CA LYS A 7 -7.51 -24.79 -7.72
C LYS A 7 -7.46 -23.30 -8.06
N ILE A 8 -6.52 -22.54 -7.48
CA ILE A 8 -6.31 -21.13 -7.82
C ILE A 8 -5.96 -21.01 -9.32
N CYS A 9 -4.99 -21.79 -9.80
CA CYS A 9 -4.57 -21.76 -11.19
C CYS A 9 -5.70 -22.15 -12.16
N ASN A 10 -6.48 -23.16 -11.81
CA ASN A 10 -7.60 -23.62 -12.64
C ASN A 10 -8.72 -22.57 -12.71
N ASN A 11 -9.15 -22.02 -11.56
CA ASN A 11 -10.22 -21.02 -11.51
C ASN A 11 -9.85 -19.72 -12.24
N LEU A 12 -8.57 -19.35 -12.21
CA LEU A 12 -8.07 -18.11 -12.80
C LEU A 12 -7.37 -18.34 -14.15
N SER A 13 -7.44 -19.57 -14.69
CA SER A 13 -6.88 -19.90 -16.00
C SER A 13 -5.39 -19.60 -16.16
N PHE A 14 -4.58 -19.78 -15.10
CA PHE A 14 -3.12 -19.60 -15.14
C PHE A 14 -2.33 -20.79 -15.68
N GLY A 15 -3.01 -21.84 -16.10
CA GLY A 15 -2.37 -23.07 -16.56
C GLY A 15 -2.04 -24.01 -15.39
N ASN A 16 -1.32 -25.09 -15.69
CA ASN A 16 -0.95 -26.11 -14.72
C ASN A 16 0.29 -25.70 -13.95
N ILE A 17 0.33 -26.01 -12.65
CA ILE A 17 1.52 -25.83 -11.83
C ILE A 17 2.61 -26.81 -12.31
N ILE A 18 3.83 -26.31 -12.46
CA ILE A 18 4.99 -27.11 -12.89
C ILE A 18 6.04 -27.26 -11.78
N GLU A 19 5.96 -26.43 -10.72
CA GLU A 19 6.83 -26.51 -9.54
C GLU A 19 6.01 -26.24 -8.28
N ASN A 20 6.45 -26.78 -7.13
CA ASN A 20 5.82 -26.50 -5.84
C ASN A 20 5.80 -25.00 -5.56
N ALA A 21 4.70 -24.52 -4.98
CA ALA A 21 4.60 -23.13 -4.57
C ALA A 21 5.64 -22.79 -3.50
N GLU A 22 6.44 -21.75 -3.77
CA GLU A 22 7.49 -21.25 -2.87
C GLU A 22 6.94 -20.11 -2.02
N LYS A 23 7.01 -20.27 -0.69
CA LYS A 23 6.63 -19.17 0.22
C LYS A 23 7.69 -18.07 0.20
N ILE A 24 7.26 -16.83 -0.05
CA ILE A 24 8.14 -15.66 -0.06
C ILE A 24 8.18 -15.05 1.34
N ASN A 25 9.37 -14.90 1.89
CA ASN A 25 9.57 -14.22 3.17
C ASN A 25 9.55 -12.71 2.99
N GLY A 26 8.92 -11.95 3.92
CA GLY A 26 8.96 -10.49 3.94
C GLY A 26 7.61 -9.78 4.14
N GLY A 27 6.49 -10.46 3.99
CA GLY A 27 5.18 -9.90 4.33
C GLY A 27 4.90 -9.99 5.83
N ILE A 28 4.66 -8.85 6.50
CA ILE A 28 4.33 -8.84 7.95
C ILE A 28 2.88 -9.27 8.18
N THR A 29 1.99 -8.94 7.27
CA THR A 29 0.54 -9.07 7.47
C THR A 29 -0.15 -10.09 6.58
N ASN A 30 0.35 -10.29 5.37
CA ASN A 30 -0.21 -11.21 4.38
C ASN A 30 0.82 -12.29 4.03
N GLN A 31 0.35 -13.44 3.56
CA GLN A 31 1.25 -14.48 3.05
C GLN A 31 1.46 -14.26 1.55
N MET A 32 2.70 -14.45 1.09
CA MET A 32 3.06 -14.35 -0.32
C MET A 32 3.67 -15.67 -0.78
N TYR A 33 3.31 -16.07 -1.98
CA TYR A 33 3.85 -17.28 -2.62
C TYR A 33 4.23 -16.97 -4.06
N LYS A 34 5.33 -17.55 -4.50
CA LYS A 34 5.67 -17.66 -5.91
C LYS A 34 5.13 -18.97 -6.45
N ILE A 35 4.45 -18.91 -7.57
CA ILE A 35 4.00 -20.09 -8.30
C ILE A 35 4.56 -20.04 -9.72
N GLN A 36 4.94 -21.21 -10.22
CA GLN A 36 5.37 -21.37 -11.60
C GLN A 36 4.40 -22.31 -12.32
N THR A 37 3.89 -21.86 -13.45
CA THR A 37 2.87 -22.57 -14.23
C THR A 37 3.27 -22.66 -15.69
N THR A 38 2.51 -23.43 -16.46
CA THR A 38 2.68 -23.53 -17.93
C THR A 38 2.44 -22.20 -18.65
N LYS A 39 1.85 -21.20 -18.00
CA LYS A 39 1.60 -19.85 -18.54
C LYS A 39 2.54 -18.77 -17.98
N GLY A 40 3.48 -19.13 -17.10
CA GLY A 40 4.46 -18.23 -16.55
C GLY A 40 4.56 -18.25 -15.03
N LYS A 41 5.28 -17.26 -14.50
CA LYS A 41 5.49 -17.09 -13.05
C LYS A 41 4.54 -16.04 -12.49
N PHE A 42 4.00 -16.31 -11.32
CA PHE A 42 3.08 -15.40 -10.64
C PHE A 42 3.41 -15.29 -9.15
N ALA A 43 3.04 -14.17 -8.55
CA ALA A 43 3.03 -13.98 -7.11
C ALA A 43 1.58 -14.03 -6.62
N VAL A 44 1.30 -14.87 -5.63
CA VAL A 44 -0.03 -15.03 -5.01
C VAL A 44 0.04 -14.46 -3.61
N LYS A 45 -0.74 -13.43 -3.32
CA LYS A 45 -0.89 -12.82 -2.00
C LYS A 45 -2.18 -13.34 -1.37
N ILE A 46 -2.09 -13.95 -0.20
CA ILE A 46 -3.23 -14.37 0.61
C ILE A 46 -3.49 -13.30 1.66
N ILE A 47 -4.69 -12.72 1.63
CA ILE A 47 -5.09 -11.66 2.55
C ILE A 47 -5.41 -12.28 3.91
N ASN A 48 -4.82 -11.74 4.96
CA ASN A 48 -5.02 -12.24 6.32
C ASN A 48 -6.48 -12.03 6.77
N LYS A 49 -7.17 -13.12 7.09
CA LYS A 49 -8.59 -13.11 7.54
C LYS A 49 -8.83 -12.23 8.76
N HIS A 50 -7.87 -12.15 9.67
CA HIS A 50 -8.00 -11.29 10.84
C HIS A 50 -8.09 -9.79 10.47
N ARG A 51 -7.40 -9.35 9.40
CA ARG A 51 -7.54 -7.99 8.88
C ARG A 51 -8.95 -7.75 8.35
N ILE A 52 -9.53 -8.74 7.66
CA ILE A 52 -10.89 -8.65 7.11
C ILE A 52 -11.91 -8.55 8.24
N GLN A 53 -11.74 -9.35 9.31
CA GLN A 53 -12.62 -9.31 10.47
C GLN A 53 -12.55 -7.96 11.21
N LYS A 54 -11.36 -7.38 11.33
CA LYS A 54 -11.16 -6.07 11.99
C LYS A 54 -11.69 -4.90 11.17
N ASN A 55 -11.65 -4.98 9.85
CA ASN A 55 -12.05 -3.89 8.97
C ASN A 55 -12.91 -4.43 7.82
N LYS A 56 -14.23 -4.27 7.91
CA LYS A 56 -15.19 -4.72 6.90
C LYS A 56 -14.98 -4.08 5.51
N ASN A 57 -14.30 -2.94 5.44
CA ASN A 57 -14.03 -2.24 4.19
C ASN A 57 -12.68 -2.63 3.56
N ILE A 58 -11.88 -3.49 4.20
CA ILE A 58 -10.51 -3.77 3.75
C ILE A 58 -10.46 -4.29 2.30
N LEU A 59 -11.37 -5.21 1.93
CA LEU A 59 -11.39 -5.75 0.58
C LEU A 59 -11.76 -4.69 -0.46
N LYS A 60 -12.70 -3.81 -0.14
CA LYS A 60 -13.06 -2.66 -0.99
C LYS A 60 -11.90 -1.69 -1.15
N ASN A 61 -11.17 -1.45 -0.08
CA ASN A 61 -9.99 -0.57 -0.11
C ASN A 61 -8.88 -1.18 -0.96
N ILE A 62 -8.65 -2.49 -0.85
CA ILE A 62 -7.67 -3.21 -1.68
C ILE A 62 -8.08 -3.17 -3.16
N GLU A 63 -9.35 -3.40 -3.50
CA GLU A 63 -9.85 -3.25 -4.86
C GLU A 63 -9.55 -1.86 -5.43
N PHE A 64 -9.81 -0.81 -4.64
CA PHE A 64 -9.56 0.56 -5.06
C PHE A 64 -8.05 0.85 -5.23
N SER A 65 -7.22 0.37 -4.31
CA SER A 65 -5.77 0.58 -4.39
C SER A 65 -5.13 -0.17 -5.57
N GLU A 66 -5.62 -1.36 -5.91
CA GLU A 66 -5.18 -2.09 -7.12
C GLU A 66 -5.65 -1.41 -8.42
N GLN A 67 -6.81 -0.75 -8.38
CA GLN A 67 -7.25 0.10 -9.48
C GLN A 67 -6.29 1.28 -9.68
N ILE A 68 -5.80 1.91 -8.61
CA ILE A 68 -4.79 2.97 -8.69
C ILE A 68 -3.48 2.44 -9.26
N ALA A 69 -3.03 1.26 -8.81
CA ALA A 69 -1.85 0.60 -9.35
C ALA A 69 -1.97 0.36 -10.87
N THR A 70 -3.16 -0.06 -11.32
CA THR A 70 -3.47 -0.24 -12.75
C THR A 70 -3.44 1.09 -13.49
N ILE A 71 -4.03 2.15 -12.94
CA ILE A 71 -4.00 3.50 -13.52
C ILE A 71 -2.56 4.00 -13.63
N ALA A 72 -1.73 3.81 -12.61
CA ALA A 72 -0.33 4.16 -12.62
C ALA A 72 0.41 3.44 -13.77
N ASN A 73 0.19 2.13 -13.90
CA ASN A 73 0.78 1.34 -14.99
C ASN A 73 0.37 1.83 -16.37
N LEU A 74 -0.92 2.11 -16.58
CA LEU A 74 -1.45 2.66 -17.85
C LEU A 74 -0.90 4.06 -18.20
N ASN A 75 -0.45 4.81 -17.19
CA ASN A 75 0.21 6.10 -17.35
C ASN A 75 1.74 5.99 -17.39
N ASN A 76 2.26 4.83 -17.79
CA ASN A 76 3.70 4.54 -17.94
C ASN A 76 4.51 4.74 -16.64
N ILE A 77 3.90 4.55 -15.48
CA ILE A 77 4.61 4.42 -14.21
C ILE A 77 4.79 2.92 -13.97
N ASN A 78 6.04 2.45 -13.88
CA ASN A 78 6.32 1.04 -13.68
C ASN A 78 5.72 0.56 -12.35
N SER A 79 4.52 0.05 -12.41
CA SER A 79 3.72 -0.49 -11.31
C SER A 79 3.40 -1.95 -11.61
N ILE A 80 3.29 -2.77 -10.58
CA ILE A 80 2.85 -4.17 -10.70
C ILE A 80 1.49 -4.29 -10.04
N PRO A 81 0.38 -4.01 -10.75
CA PRO A 81 -0.96 -4.21 -10.24
C PRO A 81 -1.32 -5.69 -10.16
N ALA A 82 -2.26 -6.04 -9.30
CA ALA A 82 -2.87 -7.35 -9.34
C ALA A 82 -3.57 -7.60 -10.69
N ILE A 83 -3.63 -8.86 -11.08
CA ILE A 83 -4.34 -9.28 -12.28
C ILE A 83 -5.84 -9.27 -11.99
N ARG A 84 -6.61 -8.66 -12.89
CA ARG A 84 -8.06 -8.53 -12.77
C ARG A 84 -8.76 -9.72 -13.41
N PHE A 85 -9.67 -10.36 -12.66
CA PHE A 85 -10.53 -11.44 -13.14
C PHE A 85 -11.98 -11.12 -12.88
N ASN A 86 -12.86 -11.33 -13.86
CA ASN A 86 -14.29 -11.05 -13.74
C ASN A 86 -14.56 -9.70 -13.06
N ASP A 87 -13.85 -8.68 -13.54
CA ASP A 87 -13.93 -7.30 -13.05
C ASP A 87 -13.49 -7.05 -11.60
N LYS A 88 -12.79 -7.98 -10.96
CA LYS A 88 -12.27 -7.87 -9.61
C LYS A 88 -10.78 -8.21 -9.54
N TYR A 89 -10.05 -7.54 -8.67
CA TYR A 89 -8.67 -7.89 -8.33
C TYR A 89 -8.63 -8.93 -7.21
N VAL A 90 -9.44 -8.76 -6.17
CA VAL A 90 -9.53 -9.71 -5.06
C VAL A 90 -10.44 -10.86 -5.47
N GLN A 91 -9.89 -12.07 -5.45
CA GLN A 91 -10.62 -13.30 -5.72
C GLN A 91 -10.91 -14.04 -4.41
N ASN A 92 -12.07 -14.69 -4.30
CA ASN A 92 -12.39 -15.59 -3.19
C ASN A 92 -12.37 -17.04 -3.71
N ILE A 93 -11.44 -17.84 -3.22
CA ILE A 93 -11.31 -19.26 -3.57
C ILE A 93 -11.14 -20.05 -2.29
N ASP A 94 -12.05 -20.97 -1.99
CA ASP A 94 -12.09 -21.78 -0.77
C ASP A 94 -12.02 -20.94 0.51
N ASP A 95 -12.82 -19.86 0.56
CA ASP A 95 -12.83 -18.88 1.66
C ASP A 95 -11.50 -18.15 1.90
N GLU A 96 -10.53 -18.31 1.01
CA GLU A 96 -9.33 -17.48 1.00
C GLU A 96 -9.49 -16.30 0.03
N TYR A 97 -9.17 -15.10 0.51
CA TYR A 97 -9.13 -13.90 -0.33
C TYR A 97 -7.72 -13.70 -0.85
N ILE A 98 -7.60 -13.67 -2.16
CA ILE A 98 -6.30 -13.67 -2.84
C ILE A 98 -6.18 -12.55 -3.86
N LEU A 99 -4.95 -12.11 -4.07
CA LEU A 99 -4.52 -11.28 -5.19
C LEU A 99 -3.44 -12.03 -5.96
N VAL A 100 -3.44 -11.93 -7.27
CA VAL A 100 -2.41 -12.53 -8.11
C VAL A 100 -1.73 -11.46 -8.94
N TYR A 101 -0.41 -11.47 -8.95
CA TYR A 101 0.43 -10.52 -9.67
C TYR A 101 1.30 -11.24 -10.69
N LYS A 102 1.65 -10.57 -11.78
CA LYS A 102 2.76 -11.05 -12.61
C LYS A 102 4.04 -11.06 -11.79
N TRP A 103 4.83 -12.12 -11.92
CA TRP A 103 6.12 -12.18 -11.26
C TRP A 103 7.08 -11.12 -11.82
N CYS A 104 7.80 -10.46 -10.96
CA CYS A 104 8.85 -9.52 -11.31
C CYS A 104 10.20 -10.12 -10.94
N ASP A 105 11.05 -10.37 -11.93
CA ASP A 105 12.44 -10.80 -11.71
C ASP A 105 13.30 -9.59 -11.35
N GLY A 106 13.12 -9.11 -10.12
CA GLY A 106 13.82 -7.95 -9.57
C GLY A 106 14.26 -8.21 -8.12
N LYS A 107 15.04 -7.29 -7.59
CA LYS A 107 15.48 -7.30 -6.19
C LYS A 107 15.14 -6.00 -5.48
N ILE A 108 14.94 -6.07 -4.18
CA ILE A 108 14.88 -4.90 -3.30
C ILE A 108 16.31 -4.50 -2.97
N LEU A 109 16.68 -3.26 -3.25
CA LEU A 109 18.02 -2.75 -2.98
C LEU A 109 18.22 -2.49 -1.47
N LEU A 110 19.44 -2.72 -0.99
CA LEU A 110 19.85 -2.23 0.33
C LEU A 110 20.06 -0.72 0.29
N THR A 111 19.97 -0.05 1.44
CA THR A 111 20.14 1.41 1.52
C THR A 111 21.45 1.89 0.90
N LYS A 112 22.55 1.14 1.08
CA LYS A 112 23.87 1.44 0.51
C LYS A 112 23.96 1.29 -1.01
N GLU A 113 22.99 0.62 -1.65
CA GLU A 113 22.94 0.42 -3.10
C GLU A 113 22.10 1.53 -3.80
N ILE A 114 21.47 2.41 -3.01
CA ILE A 114 20.61 3.50 -3.51
C ILE A 114 21.49 4.76 -3.62
N ASP A 115 21.81 5.13 -4.83
CA ASP A 115 22.50 6.36 -5.18
C ASP A 115 21.54 7.50 -5.57
N ILE A 116 22.08 8.68 -5.81
CA ILE A 116 21.29 9.86 -6.16
C ILE A 116 20.51 9.69 -7.48
N GLU A 117 21.04 8.95 -8.43
CA GLU A 117 20.37 8.74 -9.72
C GLU A 117 19.13 7.86 -9.55
N LYS A 118 19.20 6.83 -8.72
CA LYS A 118 18.03 6.01 -8.38
C LYS A 118 16.97 6.83 -7.64
N VAL A 119 17.38 7.71 -6.73
CA VAL A 119 16.46 8.64 -6.03
C VAL A 119 15.76 9.55 -7.04
N LYS A 120 16.49 10.12 -8.02
CA LYS A 120 15.91 10.97 -9.06
C LYS A 120 14.88 10.21 -9.92
N ILE A 121 15.16 8.95 -10.28
CA ILE A 121 14.22 8.11 -11.03
C ILE A 121 12.92 7.95 -10.26
N ILE A 122 12.98 7.59 -8.97
CA ILE A 122 11.80 7.40 -8.12
C ILE A 122 11.06 8.72 -7.91
N ALA A 123 11.77 9.83 -7.66
CA ALA A 123 11.15 11.14 -7.52
C ALA A 123 10.38 11.56 -8.79
N ASN A 124 10.94 11.27 -9.97
CA ASN A 124 10.26 11.51 -11.25
C ASN A 124 8.99 10.63 -11.40
N MET A 125 9.07 9.34 -11.02
CA MET A 125 7.90 8.45 -11.03
C MET A 125 6.80 8.98 -10.10
N LEU A 126 7.15 9.41 -8.89
CA LEU A 126 6.21 10.03 -7.94
C LEU A 126 5.59 11.31 -8.49
N ALA A 127 6.40 12.21 -9.06
CA ALA A 127 5.91 13.44 -9.65
C ALA A 127 4.90 13.17 -10.78
N ARG A 128 5.11 12.11 -11.56
CA ARG A 128 4.18 11.68 -12.60
C ARG A 128 2.90 11.09 -12.01
N LEU A 129 3.00 10.27 -10.94
CA LEU A 129 1.84 9.73 -10.23
C LEU A 129 0.96 10.84 -9.67
N HIS A 130 1.57 11.83 -9.02
CA HIS A 130 0.86 12.96 -8.43
C HIS A 130 0.25 13.93 -9.46
N LYS A 131 0.60 13.81 -10.74
CA LYS A 131 -0.07 14.57 -11.83
C LYS A 131 -1.32 13.87 -12.37
N ILE A 132 -1.56 12.62 -12.00
CA ILE A 132 -2.75 11.90 -12.43
C ILE A 132 -3.94 12.37 -11.58
N VAL A 133 -4.85 13.09 -12.22
CA VAL A 133 -6.08 13.58 -11.56
C VAL A 133 -7.09 12.44 -11.43
N PRO A 134 -7.62 12.15 -10.23
CA PRO A 134 -8.69 11.17 -10.05
C PRO A 134 -9.95 11.57 -10.82
N LYS A 135 -10.56 10.60 -11.50
CA LYS A 135 -11.81 10.82 -12.27
C LYS A 135 -13.06 10.98 -11.40
N SER A 136 -12.99 10.69 -10.12
CA SER A 136 -14.13 10.77 -9.20
C SER A 136 -14.04 12.02 -8.34
N ASN A 137 -15.17 12.67 -8.13
CA ASN A 137 -15.35 13.71 -7.12
C ASN A 137 -15.33 13.08 -5.72
N ILE A 138 -14.17 12.60 -5.29
CA ILE A 138 -13.98 12.15 -3.91
C ILE A 138 -14.00 13.42 -3.07
N LYS A 139 -15.06 13.59 -2.26
CA LYS A 139 -15.12 14.71 -1.31
C LYS A 139 -13.92 14.62 -0.38
N SER A 140 -13.23 15.75 -0.19
CA SER A 140 -12.17 15.82 0.81
C SER A 140 -12.75 15.48 2.17
N GLU A 141 -12.14 14.53 2.87
CA GLU A 141 -12.33 14.49 4.31
C GLU A 141 -11.77 15.80 4.86
N LYS A 142 -12.64 16.61 5.45
CA LYS A 142 -12.19 17.82 6.13
C LYS A 142 -11.33 17.39 7.32
N TYR A 143 -10.18 18.00 7.45
CA TYR A 143 -9.33 17.76 8.61
C TYR A 143 -10.06 18.22 9.87
N THR A 144 -10.41 17.27 10.74
CA THR A 144 -11.12 17.58 11.98
C THR A 144 -10.11 18.02 13.03
N LYS A 145 -10.30 19.21 13.58
CA LYS A 145 -9.43 19.70 14.65
C LYS A 145 -9.58 18.83 15.89
N ILE A 146 -8.47 18.27 16.37
CA ILE A 146 -8.41 17.51 17.63
C ILE A 146 -8.23 18.52 18.77
N ASP A 147 -9.07 18.47 19.79
CA ASP A 147 -8.89 19.25 21.01
C ASP A 147 -7.90 18.55 21.95
N TYR A 148 -6.65 18.97 21.90
CA TYR A 148 -5.59 18.43 22.76
C TYR A 148 -5.74 18.82 24.22
N ASN A 149 -6.59 19.82 24.59
CA ASN A 149 -6.87 20.17 25.97
C ASN A 149 -7.50 19.01 26.75
N ILE A 150 -8.30 18.16 26.07
CA ILE A 150 -8.89 16.95 26.69
C ILE A 150 -7.78 16.04 27.20
N TYR A 151 -6.71 15.86 26.44
CA TYR A 151 -5.56 15.04 26.85
C TYR A 151 -4.74 15.73 27.94
N TYR A 152 -4.52 17.05 27.82
CA TYR A 152 -3.85 17.83 28.86
C TYR A 152 -4.54 17.67 30.22
N GLN A 153 -5.86 17.85 30.29
CA GLN A 153 -6.62 17.71 31.53
C GLN A 153 -6.55 16.30 32.13
N LYS A 154 -6.51 15.27 31.29
CA LYS A 154 -6.36 13.88 31.76
C LYS A 154 -4.96 13.56 32.28
N LEU A 155 -3.93 14.17 31.70
CA LEU A 155 -2.54 13.83 31.98
C LEU A 155 -1.87 14.74 33.00
N LYS A 156 -2.39 15.95 33.26
CA LYS A 156 -1.75 16.94 34.14
C LYS A 156 -1.44 16.45 35.55
N ASN A 157 -2.18 15.45 36.04
CA ASN A 157 -1.99 14.87 37.37
C ASN A 157 -1.27 13.50 37.34
N THR A 158 -0.82 13.06 36.14
CA THR A 158 -0.11 11.79 35.96
C THR A 158 1.39 12.05 36.00
N ASN A 159 2.13 11.24 36.77
CA ASN A 159 3.55 11.50 37.05
C ASN A 159 4.51 10.54 36.31
N ASP A 160 4.08 9.96 35.19
CA ASP A 160 4.96 9.18 34.34
C ASP A 160 5.78 10.05 33.37
N TYR A 161 6.83 9.48 32.80
CA TYR A 161 7.74 10.18 31.89
C TYR A 161 7.04 10.79 30.68
N TRP A 162 6.10 10.09 30.05
CA TRP A 162 5.43 10.53 28.83
C TRP A 162 4.46 11.69 29.12
N SER A 163 3.69 11.58 30.20
CA SER A 163 2.74 12.63 30.63
C SER A 163 3.46 13.92 30.96
N ARG A 164 4.58 13.87 31.70
CA ARG A 164 5.41 15.07 32.01
C ARG A 164 5.92 15.74 30.74
N ASN A 165 6.50 14.97 29.80
CA ASN A 165 7.00 15.51 28.55
C ASN A 165 5.88 16.14 27.69
N PHE A 166 4.69 15.52 27.66
CA PHE A 166 3.54 16.06 26.96
C PHE A 166 3.09 17.40 27.57
N ILE A 167 2.94 17.47 28.90
CA ILE A 167 2.52 18.66 29.63
C ILE A 167 3.52 19.80 29.42
N GLU A 168 4.81 19.53 29.58
CA GLU A 168 5.89 20.51 29.37
C GLU A 168 5.83 21.15 27.98
N LYS A 169 5.56 20.34 26.95
CA LYS A 169 5.58 20.78 25.57
C LYS A 169 4.20 21.12 25.02
N PHE A 170 3.17 21.09 25.84
CA PHE A 170 1.79 21.24 25.41
C PHE A 170 1.52 22.52 24.60
N ASN A 171 2.02 23.66 25.08
CA ASN A 171 1.80 24.95 24.39
C ASN A 171 2.44 24.96 22.99
N ILE A 172 3.67 24.45 22.87
CA ILE A 172 4.37 24.35 21.57
C ILE A 172 3.64 23.39 20.64
N LEU A 173 3.22 22.24 21.14
CA LEU A 173 2.47 21.25 20.35
C LEU A 173 1.14 21.82 19.86
N ASN A 174 0.43 22.55 20.72
CA ASN A 174 -0.85 23.15 20.36
C ASN A 174 -0.68 24.26 19.31
N GLU A 175 0.36 25.11 19.46
CA GLU A 175 0.69 26.14 18.46
C GLU A 175 1.05 25.53 17.09
N ILE A 176 1.89 24.47 17.08
CA ILE A 176 2.26 23.77 15.84
C ILE A 176 1.00 23.18 15.20
N TYR A 177 0.15 22.55 16.01
CA TYR A 177 -1.08 21.95 15.52
C TYR A 177 -2.05 22.97 14.92
N ASP A 178 -2.23 24.12 15.56
CA ASP A 178 -3.06 25.20 15.03
C ASP A 178 -2.53 25.72 13.69
N LYS A 179 -1.21 25.86 13.55
CA LYS A 179 -0.57 26.21 12.27
C LYS A 179 -0.81 25.15 11.18
N VAL A 180 -0.70 23.86 11.55
CA VAL A 180 -0.97 22.74 10.62
C VAL A 180 -2.44 22.78 10.18
N TYR A 181 -3.38 22.88 11.14
CA TYR A 181 -4.81 22.96 10.86
C TYR A 181 -5.17 24.13 9.94
N TYR A 182 -4.65 25.32 10.24
CA TYR A 182 -4.87 26.52 9.44
C TYR A 182 -4.36 26.36 8.00
N ASN A 183 -3.12 25.87 7.85
CA ASN A 183 -2.52 25.69 6.52
C ASN A 183 -3.18 24.57 5.73
N TYR A 184 -3.59 23.48 6.40
CA TYR A 184 -4.33 22.40 5.74
C TYR A 184 -5.63 22.91 5.10
N ASN A 185 -6.38 23.75 5.82
CA ASN A 185 -7.63 24.30 5.29
C ASN A 185 -7.44 25.33 4.16
N LYS A 186 -6.20 25.75 3.89
CA LYS A 186 -5.83 26.60 2.75
C LYS A 186 -5.37 25.81 1.52
N LEU A 187 -5.15 24.50 1.66
CA LEU A 187 -4.79 23.68 0.50
C LEU A 187 -5.91 23.70 -0.52
N SER A 188 -5.53 23.69 -1.80
CA SER A 188 -6.48 23.56 -2.90
C SER A 188 -7.21 22.21 -2.83
N ASP A 189 -8.39 22.14 -3.46
CA ASP A 189 -9.13 20.89 -3.61
C ASP A 189 -8.54 19.98 -4.70
N GLU A 190 -7.40 20.36 -5.28
CA GLU A 190 -6.69 19.52 -6.25
C GLU A 190 -6.23 18.21 -5.59
N ARG A 191 -6.45 17.13 -6.32
CA ARG A 191 -6.20 15.79 -5.81
C ARG A 191 -5.35 15.01 -6.76
N SER A 192 -4.57 14.11 -6.18
CA SER A 192 -3.76 13.16 -6.93
C SER A 192 -3.81 11.80 -6.27
N TYR A 193 -3.50 10.77 -7.04
CA TYR A 193 -3.25 9.46 -6.46
C TYR A 193 -1.92 9.43 -5.74
N ILE A 194 -1.89 8.80 -4.57
CA ILE A 194 -0.68 8.62 -3.77
C ILE A 194 -0.55 7.17 -3.32
N HIS A 195 0.69 6.69 -3.22
CA HIS A 195 0.99 5.33 -2.76
C HIS A 195 0.88 5.17 -1.23
N LYS A 196 1.13 6.22 -0.48
CA LYS A 196 1.17 6.33 0.99
C LYS A 196 2.26 5.53 1.71
N ASP A 197 2.79 4.46 1.13
CA ASP A 197 3.83 3.63 1.75
C ASP A 197 5.00 3.38 0.79
N LEU A 198 5.41 4.42 0.02
CA LEU A 198 6.54 4.27 -0.89
C LEU A 198 7.87 4.35 -0.11
N ASN A 199 8.36 3.21 0.25
CA ASN A 199 9.68 3.02 0.84
C ASN A 199 10.51 2.04 0.00
N ARG A 200 11.80 1.88 0.32
CA ARG A 200 12.71 1.02 -0.47
C ARG A 200 12.24 -0.43 -0.61
N LYS A 201 11.49 -0.97 0.37
CA LYS A 201 10.99 -2.35 0.35
C LYS A 201 9.86 -2.54 -0.65
N ASN A 202 9.19 -1.46 -1.02
CA ASN A 202 8.10 -1.44 -1.98
C ASN A 202 8.56 -1.00 -3.38
N ILE A 203 9.88 -1.07 -3.64
CA ILE A 203 10.48 -0.80 -4.94
C ILE A 203 11.37 -1.99 -5.32
N MET A 204 10.98 -2.73 -6.35
CA MET A 204 11.77 -3.80 -6.95
C MET A 204 12.55 -3.26 -8.13
N TRP A 205 13.83 -3.59 -8.20
CA TRP A 205 14.71 -3.18 -9.29
C TRP A 205 15.04 -4.39 -10.18
N SER A 206 14.62 -4.32 -11.43
CA SER A 206 15.05 -5.24 -12.47
C SER A 206 16.07 -4.52 -13.34
N SER A 207 17.34 -4.89 -13.21
CA SER A 207 18.46 -4.11 -13.75
C SER A 207 18.41 -2.67 -13.24
N SER A 208 18.29 -1.68 -14.13
CA SER A 208 18.16 -0.25 -13.80
C SER A 208 16.72 0.25 -13.71
N THR A 209 15.73 -0.61 -13.94
CA THR A 209 14.31 -0.24 -14.00
C THR A 209 13.64 -0.53 -12.66
N PRO A 210 13.12 0.49 -11.95
CA PRO A 210 12.32 0.28 -10.74
C PRO A 210 10.88 -0.03 -11.07
N TYR A 211 10.27 -0.90 -10.25
CA TYR A 211 8.85 -1.23 -10.23
C TYR A 211 8.28 -0.98 -8.85
N ILE A 212 7.20 -0.21 -8.78
CA ILE A 212 6.48 0.05 -7.53
C ILE A 212 5.53 -1.13 -7.28
N ILE A 213 5.62 -1.68 -6.07
CA ILE A 213 4.81 -2.82 -5.59
C ILE A 213 4.10 -2.46 -4.28
N ASP A 214 3.19 -3.32 -3.84
CA ASP A 214 2.45 -3.21 -2.56
C ASP A 214 1.64 -1.92 -2.42
N TRP A 215 0.68 -1.76 -3.30
CA TRP A 215 -0.22 -0.61 -3.39
C TRP A 215 -1.37 -0.61 -2.37
N GLU A 216 -1.41 -1.55 -1.41
CA GLU A 216 -2.55 -1.74 -0.49
C GLU A 216 -3.01 -0.48 0.26
N THR A 217 -2.14 0.51 0.42
CA THR A 217 -2.44 1.76 1.12
C THR A 217 -2.72 2.94 0.20
N ALA A 218 -2.64 2.74 -1.12
CA ALA A 218 -2.84 3.80 -2.10
C ALA A 218 -4.26 4.38 -2.06
N THR A 219 -4.36 5.69 -2.24
CA THR A 219 -5.64 6.43 -2.26
C THR A 219 -5.64 7.52 -3.30
#